data_8d597b13d9ce7405a83076a20afa55a4
#
_entry.id   8d597b13d9ce7405a83076a20afa55a4
#
_cell.length_a   1.000
_cell.length_b   1.000
_cell.length_c   1.000
_cell.angle_alpha   90.00
_cell.angle_beta   90.00
_cell.angle_gamma   90.00
#
_symmetry.space_group_name_H-M   'P 1'
#
loop_
_entity.id
_entity.type
_entity.pdbx_description
1 polymer ?
#
loop_
_entity_poly.entity_id
_entity_poly.type
_entity_poly.pdbx_seq_one_letter_code
_entity_poly.pdbx_strand_id
1 'polypeptide(L)'
;MEQISTVIEYYMELPKHLHFVRIAEQSDQDCGCYRMLSDYGTGSVRILNLHQQVLIVLADFMPLKDFEKVSEIREDYFEISQFETASSSFKVSGRKIKQVDQGICCYANSQKTAYAFCAAGKQTRFTKVIVTRSYFDRFLQDQYGNNYEVSKNALDYLVQNPNSPELNFVFQQIKDCPAEGKTRNLYMESKVMEILSLI
;
A
#
# COMPACT_ATOMS: atom_id res chain seq x y z
N MET A 1 15.33 6.76 -16.59
CA MET A 1 14.16 6.52 -15.73
C MET A 1 13.58 7.89 -15.41
N GLU A 2 12.32 8.14 -15.78
CA GLU A 2 11.65 9.38 -15.39
C GLU A 2 11.54 9.42 -13.87
N GLN A 3 11.85 10.55 -13.29
CA GLN A 3 11.88 10.77 -11.86
C GLN A 3 10.45 10.96 -11.37
N ILE A 4 9.87 9.90 -10.82
CA ILE A 4 8.50 9.93 -10.27
C ILE A 4 8.52 10.75 -8.98
N SER A 5 7.75 11.84 -8.94
CA SER A 5 7.78 12.80 -7.84
C SER A 5 6.87 12.39 -6.67
N THR A 6 5.71 11.80 -6.96
CA THR A 6 4.67 11.48 -5.96
C THR A 6 4.43 9.98 -5.82
N VAL A 7 3.97 9.57 -4.64
CA VAL A 7 3.59 8.17 -4.38
C VAL A 7 2.38 7.76 -5.20
N ILE A 8 1.47 8.67 -5.46
CA ILE A 8 0.27 8.41 -6.27
C ILE A 8 0.65 8.06 -7.71
N GLU A 9 1.47 8.92 -8.36
CA GLU A 9 1.96 8.67 -9.72
C GLU A 9 2.67 7.33 -9.82
N TYR A 10 3.53 7.03 -8.85
CA TYR A 10 4.27 5.78 -8.82
C TYR A 10 3.33 4.56 -8.81
N TYR A 11 2.35 4.52 -7.91
CA TYR A 11 1.44 3.38 -7.80
C TYR A 11 0.46 3.28 -8.98
N MET A 12 0.09 4.39 -9.60
CA MET A 12 -0.78 4.39 -10.79
C MET A 12 -0.06 3.86 -12.04
N GLU A 13 1.24 4.09 -12.17
CA GLU A 13 2.05 3.57 -13.28
C GLU A 13 2.60 2.15 -13.02
N LEU A 14 2.74 1.75 -11.76
CA LEU A 14 3.33 0.48 -11.36
C LEU A 14 2.74 -0.76 -12.05
N PRO A 15 1.40 -0.89 -12.24
CA PRO A 15 0.83 -2.06 -12.91
C PRO A 15 1.39 -2.27 -14.32
N LYS A 16 1.63 -1.21 -15.08
CA LYS A 16 2.20 -1.30 -16.44
C LYS A 16 3.61 -1.89 -16.40
N HIS A 17 4.43 -1.43 -15.47
CA HIS A 17 5.82 -1.91 -15.32
C HIS A 17 5.90 -3.37 -14.85
N LEU A 18 4.86 -3.85 -14.20
CA LEU A 18 4.76 -5.23 -13.74
C LEU A 18 3.91 -6.13 -14.66
N HIS A 19 3.70 -5.69 -15.91
CA HIS A 19 2.96 -6.43 -16.94
C HIS A 19 1.50 -6.75 -16.56
N PHE A 20 0.84 -5.81 -15.88
CA PHE A 20 -0.59 -5.87 -15.66
C PHE A 20 -1.32 -5.00 -16.69
N VAL A 21 -2.46 -5.45 -17.12
CA VAL A 21 -3.38 -4.71 -18.01
C VAL A 21 -4.63 -4.30 -17.26
N ARG A 22 -5.10 -3.09 -17.53
CA ARG A 22 -6.31 -2.55 -16.90
C ARG A 22 -7.56 -3.26 -17.45
N ILE A 23 -8.47 -3.61 -16.56
CA ILE A 23 -9.77 -4.20 -16.87
C ILE A 23 -10.79 -3.06 -16.84
N ALA A 24 -11.21 -2.56 -18.02
CA ALA A 24 -12.05 -1.37 -18.11
C ALA A 24 -13.41 -1.56 -17.42
N GLU A 25 -14.03 -2.74 -17.59
CA GLU A 25 -15.36 -3.07 -17.06
C GLU A 25 -15.40 -3.14 -15.53
N GLN A 26 -14.25 -3.32 -14.89
CA GLN A 26 -14.10 -3.40 -13.42
C GLN A 26 -13.46 -2.15 -12.83
N SER A 27 -13.12 -1.17 -13.66
CA SER A 27 -12.46 0.07 -13.27
C SER A 27 -13.41 1.25 -13.36
N ASP A 28 -13.24 2.21 -12.46
CA ASP A 28 -13.92 3.51 -12.52
C ASP A 28 -12.90 4.65 -12.36
N GLN A 29 -13.38 5.87 -12.07
CA GLN A 29 -12.52 7.04 -11.91
C GLN A 29 -11.55 6.91 -10.75
N ASP A 30 -11.98 6.31 -9.64
CA ASP A 30 -11.23 6.24 -8.37
C ASP A 30 -10.64 4.85 -8.14
N CYS A 31 -11.00 3.85 -8.96
CA CYS A 31 -10.56 2.48 -8.82
C CYS A 31 -10.02 1.90 -10.13
N GLY A 32 -8.76 1.56 -10.16
CA GLY A 32 -8.14 0.78 -11.23
C GLY A 32 -8.07 -0.70 -10.86
N CYS A 33 -8.68 -1.55 -11.68
CA CYS A 33 -8.56 -3.00 -11.61
C CYS A 33 -7.64 -3.48 -12.72
N TYR A 34 -6.69 -4.32 -12.37
CA TYR A 34 -5.66 -4.79 -13.30
C TYR A 34 -5.49 -6.30 -13.19
N ARG A 35 -5.24 -6.96 -14.32
CA ARG A 35 -4.93 -8.40 -14.40
C ARG A 35 -3.53 -8.59 -14.96
N MET A 36 -2.79 -9.51 -14.39
CA MET A 36 -1.47 -9.89 -14.91
C MET A 36 -1.62 -10.55 -16.28
N LEU A 37 -0.75 -10.21 -17.22
CA LEU A 37 -0.68 -10.87 -18.52
C LEU A 37 -0.25 -12.33 -18.33
N SER A 38 -0.88 -13.27 -19.04
CA SER A 38 -0.68 -14.72 -18.90
C SER A 38 0.76 -15.17 -19.09
N ASP A 39 1.53 -14.48 -19.94
CA ASP A 39 2.94 -14.76 -20.20
C ASP A 39 3.87 -14.39 -19.04
N TYR A 40 3.35 -13.61 -18.08
CA TYR A 40 4.10 -13.12 -16.91
C TYR A 40 3.61 -13.71 -15.60
N GLY A 41 2.38 -14.26 -15.57
CA GLY A 41 1.82 -14.86 -14.37
C GLY A 41 0.31 -14.89 -14.35
N THR A 42 -0.23 -15.00 -13.14
CA THR A 42 -1.68 -15.00 -12.88
C THR A 42 -2.01 -14.03 -11.75
N GLY A 43 -3.27 -13.59 -11.70
CA GLY A 43 -3.77 -12.80 -10.59
C GLY A 43 -4.08 -11.36 -10.96
N SER A 44 -4.35 -10.55 -9.95
CA SER A 44 -4.85 -9.19 -10.12
C SER A 44 -4.32 -8.23 -9.06
N VAL A 45 -4.41 -6.95 -9.41
CA VAL A 45 -4.18 -5.84 -8.49
C VAL A 45 -5.34 -4.86 -8.63
N ARG A 46 -5.84 -4.38 -7.50
CA ARG A 46 -6.81 -3.28 -7.44
C ARG A 46 -6.19 -2.10 -6.72
N ILE A 47 -6.30 -0.92 -7.30
CA ILE A 47 -5.76 0.33 -6.72
C ILE A 47 -6.91 1.32 -6.62
N LEU A 48 -7.22 1.73 -5.39
CA LEU A 48 -8.16 2.81 -5.12
C LEU A 48 -7.36 4.06 -4.79
N ASN A 49 -7.71 5.17 -5.46
CA ASN A 49 -7.12 6.47 -5.22
C ASN A 49 -8.16 7.38 -4.57
N LEU A 50 -8.01 7.63 -3.28
CA LEU A 50 -8.90 8.48 -2.50
C LEU A 50 -8.29 9.87 -2.38
N HIS A 51 -8.88 10.84 -3.09
CA HIS A 51 -8.51 12.27 -3.06
C HIS A 51 -7.03 12.59 -3.37
N GLN A 52 -6.36 11.74 -4.15
CA GLN A 52 -4.94 11.90 -4.52
C GLN A 52 -3.97 12.02 -3.33
N GLN A 53 -4.36 11.55 -2.17
CA GLN A 53 -3.54 11.58 -0.95
C GLN A 53 -3.51 10.26 -0.19
N VAL A 54 -4.46 9.37 -0.50
CA VAL A 54 -4.57 8.03 0.09
C VAL A 54 -4.75 7.01 -1.01
N LEU A 55 -3.96 5.96 -0.98
CA LEU A 55 -4.12 4.80 -1.84
C LEU A 55 -4.44 3.56 -1.01
N ILE A 56 -5.33 2.74 -1.53
CA ILE A 56 -5.53 1.37 -1.04
C ILE A 56 -5.20 0.42 -2.20
N VAL A 57 -4.24 -0.48 -1.95
CA VAL A 57 -3.79 -1.46 -2.94
C VAL A 57 -4.10 -2.85 -2.43
N LEU A 58 -4.93 -3.58 -3.18
CA LEU A 58 -5.21 -5.00 -2.94
C LEU A 58 -4.54 -5.79 -4.07
N ALA A 59 -3.66 -6.70 -3.71
CA ALA A 59 -2.91 -7.52 -4.66
C ALA A 59 -3.01 -9.00 -4.32
N ASP A 60 -3.25 -9.78 -5.35
CA ASP A 60 -3.24 -11.24 -5.28
C ASP A 60 -2.75 -11.77 -6.64
N PHE A 61 -1.47 -12.13 -6.71
CA PHE A 61 -0.84 -12.58 -7.95
C PHE A 61 0.29 -13.57 -7.71
N MET A 62 0.61 -14.34 -8.74
CA MET A 62 1.72 -15.29 -8.77
C MET A 62 2.51 -15.08 -10.07
N PRO A 63 3.73 -14.55 -10.02
CA PRO A 63 4.56 -14.31 -11.19
C PRO A 63 5.18 -15.61 -11.70
N LEU A 64 5.39 -15.74 -13.00
CA LEU A 64 6.13 -16.85 -13.63
C LEU A 64 7.64 -16.66 -13.60
N LYS A 65 8.12 -15.44 -13.39
CA LYS A 65 9.55 -15.09 -13.30
C LYS A 65 9.78 -14.21 -12.10
N ASP A 66 10.99 -14.29 -11.53
CA ASP A 66 11.42 -13.34 -10.52
C ASP A 66 11.36 -11.92 -11.07
N PHE A 67 10.88 -10.99 -10.28
CA PHE A 67 10.99 -9.59 -10.63
C PHE A 67 11.41 -8.72 -9.45
N GLU A 68 12.08 -7.67 -9.79
CA GLU A 68 12.49 -6.60 -8.89
C GLU A 68 11.73 -5.32 -9.24
N LYS A 69 11.14 -4.73 -8.23
CA LYS A 69 10.51 -3.42 -8.30
C LYS A 69 11.41 -2.41 -7.61
N VAL A 70 11.80 -1.37 -8.35
CA VAL A 70 12.59 -0.25 -7.82
C VAL A 70 11.70 0.96 -7.65
N SER A 71 11.80 1.65 -6.51
CA SER A 71 11.09 2.90 -6.25
C SER A 71 12.02 3.97 -5.74
N GLU A 72 11.92 5.16 -6.35
CA GLU A 72 12.64 6.39 -5.98
C GLU A 72 11.61 7.51 -5.83
N ILE A 73 10.84 7.47 -4.73
CA ILE A 73 9.78 8.43 -4.46
C ILE A 73 10.33 9.49 -3.52
N ARG A 74 10.21 10.76 -3.90
CA ARG A 74 10.68 11.91 -3.08
C ARG A 74 9.64 12.39 -2.08
N GLU A 75 8.38 12.14 -2.35
CA GLU A 75 7.30 12.50 -1.44
C GLU A 75 7.37 11.69 -0.15
N ASP A 76 7.18 12.35 0.98
CA ASP A 76 7.05 11.66 2.27
C ASP A 76 5.67 11.00 2.37
N TYR A 77 5.65 9.71 2.67
CA TYR A 77 4.44 8.93 2.87
C TYR A 77 4.63 7.82 3.88
N PHE A 78 3.52 7.33 4.38
CA PHE A 78 3.44 6.15 5.24
C PHE A 78 2.72 5.03 4.51
N GLU A 79 3.20 3.82 4.69
CA GLU A 79 2.59 2.60 4.17
C GLU A 79 2.35 1.65 5.33
N ILE A 80 1.11 1.20 5.48
CA ILE A 80 0.71 0.14 6.39
C ILE A 80 0.21 -1.01 5.52
N SER A 81 0.86 -2.15 5.63
CA SER A 81 0.63 -3.29 4.74
C SER A 81 0.32 -4.54 5.56
N GLN A 82 -0.75 -5.24 5.22
CA GLN A 82 -1.00 -6.60 5.68
C GLN A 82 -0.58 -7.58 4.58
N PHE A 83 0.41 -8.42 4.86
CA PHE A 83 0.84 -9.51 4.00
C PHE A 83 0.22 -10.82 4.46
N GLU A 84 -0.43 -11.54 3.54
CA GLU A 84 -1.01 -12.86 3.78
C GLU A 84 -0.04 -13.99 3.41
N THR A 85 1.00 -13.67 2.66
CA THR A 85 2.02 -14.61 2.20
C THR A 85 3.42 -14.02 2.41
N ALA A 86 4.38 -14.87 2.80
CA ALA A 86 5.80 -14.48 3.00
C ALA A 86 6.65 -14.77 1.75
N SER A 87 6.23 -14.27 0.59
CA SER A 87 6.86 -14.57 -0.70
C SER A 87 7.73 -13.46 -1.27
N SER A 88 7.83 -12.35 -0.55
CA SER A 88 8.52 -11.14 -1.00
C SER A 88 9.66 -10.79 -0.06
N SER A 89 10.63 -10.05 -0.57
CA SER A 89 11.65 -9.39 0.25
C SER A 89 11.78 -7.92 -0.12
N PHE A 90 12.32 -7.14 0.79
CA PHE A 90 12.40 -5.70 0.70
C PHE A 90 13.77 -5.19 1.13
N LYS A 91 14.26 -4.15 0.46
CA LYS A 91 15.52 -3.50 0.80
C LYS A 91 15.41 -2.00 0.59
N VAL A 92 15.89 -1.22 1.53
CA VAL A 92 16.16 0.22 1.33
C VAL A 92 17.65 0.41 1.10
N SER A 93 18.02 1.31 0.21
CA SER A 93 19.41 1.62 -0.08
C SER A 93 20.20 1.90 1.22
N GLY A 94 21.36 1.26 1.35
CA GLY A 94 22.18 1.33 2.56
C GLY A 94 21.74 0.42 3.72
N ARG A 95 20.67 -0.39 3.57
CA ARG A 95 20.20 -1.37 4.57
C ARG A 95 20.29 -2.80 4.05
N LYS A 96 20.23 -3.77 4.95
CA LYS A 96 20.17 -5.21 4.61
C LYS A 96 18.80 -5.55 4.01
N ILE A 97 18.76 -6.58 3.16
CA ILE A 97 17.50 -7.18 2.68
C ILE A 97 16.76 -7.74 3.89
N LYS A 98 15.46 -7.48 3.96
CA LYS A 98 14.54 -8.08 4.91
C LYS A 98 13.53 -8.94 4.16
N GLN A 99 13.27 -10.13 4.66
CA GLN A 99 12.10 -10.90 4.24
C GLN A 99 10.84 -10.18 4.72
N VAL A 100 9.81 -10.22 3.91
CA VAL A 100 8.48 -9.74 4.30
C VAL A 100 7.74 -10.92 4.91
N ASP A 101 7.59 -10.91 6.22
CA ASP A 101 6.85 -11.94 6.94
C ASP A 101 5.34 -11.74 6.76
N GLN A 102 4.58 -12.82 6.98
CA GLN A 102 3.12 -12.74 7.08
C GLN A 102 2.73 -11.86 8.27
N GLY A 103 1.75 -10.99 8.07
CA GLY A 103 1.26 -10.06 9.09
C GLY A 103 1.31 -8.61 8.63
N ILE A 104 1.19 -7.70 9.58
CA ILE A 104 1.20 -6.27 9.33
C ILE A 104 2.62 -5.73 9.44
N CYS A 105 3.01 -4.90 8.49
CA CYS A 105 4.23 -4.12 8.57
C CYS A 105 3.98 -2.66 8.19
N CYS A 106 4.77 -1.77 8.78
CA CYS A 106 4.71 -0.34 8.54
C CYS A 106 6.02 0.13 7.91
N TYR A 107 5.89 1.07 6.98
CA TYR A 107 7.02 1.69 6.30
C TYR A 107 6.80 3.20 6.21
N ALA A 108 7.79 3.96 6.64
CA ALA A 108 7.86 5.39 6.38
C ALA A 108 8.88 5.65 5.28
N ASN A 109 8.50 6.36 4.24
CA ASN A 109 9.43 6.71 3.17
C ASN A 109 10.54 7.61 3.72
N SER A 110 11.77 7.24 3.41
CA SER A 110 12.98 7.99 3.80
C SER A 110 13.67 8.65 2.62
N GLN A 111 12.94 8.83 1.52
CA GLN A 111 13.44 9.41 0.25
C GLN A 111 14.66 8.66 -0.32
N LYS A 112 14.82 7.39 0.03
CA LYS A 112 15.87 6.51 -0.45
C LYS A 112 15.31 5.51 -1.44
N THR A 113 16.12 5.10 -2.39
CA THR A 113 15.78 4.01 -3.29
C THR A 113 15.38 2.77 -2.50
N ALA A 114 14.19 2.24 -2.78
CA ALA A 114 13.69 1.01 -2.21
C ALA A 114 13.51 -0.06 -3.30
N TYR A 115 13.76 -1.29 -2.93
CA TYR A 115 13.69 -2.47 -3.80
C TYR A 115 12.73 -3.47 -3.19
N ALA A 116 11.81 -3.99 -3.99
CA ALA A 116 10.95 -5.10 -3.60
C ALA A 116 11.16 -6.25 -4.59
N PHE A 117 11.31 -7.45 -4.07
CA PHE A 117 11.58 -8.66 -4.85
C PHE A 117 10.41 -9.62 -4.68
N CYS A 118 9.91 -10.16 -5.79
CA CYS A 118 8.89 -11.20 -5.79
C CYS A 118 9.45 -12.42 -6.54
N ALA A 119 9.36 -13.58 -5.89
CA ALA A 119 9.90 -14.83 -6.43
C ALA A 119 8.91 -15.50 -7.39
N ALA A 120 9.42 -16.08 -8.48
CA ALA A 120 8.67 -16.88 -9.44
C ALA A 120 7.92 -18.04 -8.77
N GLY A 121 6.69 -18.28 -9.20
CA GLY A 121 5.86 -19.37 -8.70
C GLY A 121 5.41 -19.23 -7.24
N LYS A 122 5.63 -18.07 -6.63
CA LYS A 122 5.19 -17.78 -5.27
C LYS A 122 3.99 -16.83 -5.27
N GLN A 123 2.93 -17.25 -4.57
CA GLN A 123 1.76 -16.40 -4.38
C GLN A 123 2.16 -15.18 -3.56
N THR A 124 1.86 -13.99 -4.07
CA THR A 124 2.04 -12.70 -3.38
C THR A 124 0.67 -12.11 -3.13
N ARG A 125 0.27 -12.04 -1.86
CA ARG A 125 -1.03 -11.52 -1.45
C ARG A 125 -0.85 -10.51 -0.33
N PHE A 126 -1.35 -9.29 -0.57
CA PHE A 126 -1.31 -8.23 0.41
C PHE A 126 -2.41 -7.19 0.21
N THR A 127 -2.71 -6.48 1.29
CA THR A 127 -3.48 -5.23 1.27
C THR A 127 -2.61 -4.13 1.85
N LYS A 128 -2.54 -2.98 1.17
CA LYS A 128 -1.77 -1.82 1.60
C LYS A 128 -2.65 -0.59 1.70
N VAL A 129 -2.43 0.18 2.75
CA VAL A 129 -2.92 1.55 2.89
C VAL A 129 -1.71 2.47 2.86
N ILE A 130 -1.71 3.41 1.94
CA ILE A 130 -0.63 4.36 1.72
C ILE A 130 -1.21 5.75 1.91
N VAL A 131 -0.57 6.54 2.77
CA VAL A 131 -1.05 7.86 3.15
C VAL A 131 0.09 8.86 2.95
N THR A 132 -0.16 9.96 2.23
CA THR A 132 0.83 11.03 2.10
C THR A 132 1.06 11.70 3.46
N ARG A 133 2.26 12.21 3.68
CA ARG A 133 2.60 12.94 4.91
C ARG A 133 1.68 14.14 5.12
N SER A 134 1.35 14.86 4.07
CA SER A 134 0.45 16.02 4.13
C SER A 134 -0.98 15.68 4.55
N TYR A 135 -1.49 14.52 4.13
CA TYR A 135 -2.80 14.03 4.59
C TYR A 135 -2.77 13.67 6.08
N PHE A 136 -1.74 12.94 6.49
CA PHE A 136 -1.56 12.50 7.87
C PHE A 136 -1.43 13.69 8.83
N ASP A 137 -0.59 14.69 8.49
CA ASP A 137 -0.40 15.87 9.33
C ASP A 137 -1.69 16.68 9.46
N ARG A 138 -2.47 16.83 8.39
CA ARG A 138 -3.77 17.50 8.44
C ARG A 138 -4.77 16.72 9.30
N PHE A 139 -4.84 15.40 9.15
CA PHE A 139 -5.68 14.55 10.00
C PHE A 139 -5.37 14.75 11.48
N LEU A 140 -4.10 14.77 11.86
CA LEU A 140 -3.68 14.97 13.24
C LEU A 140 -4.00 16.39 13.73
N GLN A 141 -3.78 17.40 12.90
CA GLN A 141 -4.10 18.78 13.22
C GLN A 141 -5.59 18.99 13.46
N ASP A 142 -6.44 18.38 12.63
CA ASP A 142 -7.90 18.47 12.75
C ASP A 142 -8.41 17.75 14.01
N GLN A 143 -7.77 16.66 14.42
CA GLN A 143 -8.17 15.87 15.60
C GLN A 143 -7.59 16.37 16.92
N TYR A 144 -6.34 16.84 16.92
CA TYR A 144 -5.57 17.12 18.14
C TYR A 144 -5.04 18.55 18.24
N GLY A 145 -5.31 19.41 17.25
CA GLY A 145 -4.82 20.77 17.21
C GLY A 145 -3.29 20.82 17.08
N ASN A 146 -2.67 21.86 17.64
CA ASN A 146 -1.21 22.05 17.53
C ASN A 146 -0.37 21.14 18.45
N ASN A 147 -0.98 20.23 19.20
CA ASN A 147 -0.29 19.37 20.18
C ASN A 147 0.09 17.99 19.61
N TYR A 148 0.24 17.84 18.31
CA TYR A 148 0.48 16.54 17.65
C TYR A 148 1.93 16.02 17.71
N GLU A 149 2.83 16.57 18.53
CA GLU A 149 4.17 15.99 18.76
C GLU A 149 4.15 14.51 19.22
N VAL A 150 3.01 14.06 19.71
CA VAL A 150 2.74 12.65 20.09
C VAL A 150 2.86 11.70 18.89
N SER A 151 2.65 12.18 17.67
CA SER A 151 2.53 11.32 16.47
C SER A 151 3.84 10.68 16.00
N LYS A 152 4.98 11.26 16.31
CA LYS A 152 6.28 10.66 15.97
C LYS A 152 6.50 9.35 16.73
N ASN A 153 6.05 9.31 17.98
CA ASN A 153 6.12 8.13 18.83
C ASN A 153 5.10 7.05 18.42
N ALA A 154 3.97 7.45 17.84
CA ALA A 154 2.93 6.54 17.39
C ALA A 154 3.40 5.66 16.20
N LEU A 155 4.06 6.24 15.20
CA LEU A 155 4.65 5.47 14.10
C LEU A 155 5.74 4.51 14.57
N ASP A 156 6.57 4.94 15.53
CA ASP A 156 7.58 4.07 16.15
C ASP A 156 6.93 2.91 16.92
N TYR A 157 5.80 3.16 17.59
CA TYR A 157 5.03 2.13 18.28
C TYR A 157 4.45 1.09 17.30
N LEU A 158 3.89 1.50 16.17
CA LEU A 158 3.40 0.59 15.13
C LEU A 158 4.49 -0.28 14.53
N VAL A 159 5.66 0.31 14.28
CA VAL A 159 6.81 -0.46 13.77
C VAL A 159 7.22 -1.55 14.76
N GLN A 160 6.99 -1.35 16.06
CA GLN A 160 7.31 -2.32 17.11
C GLN A 160 6.17 -3.32 17.37
N ASN A 161 4.90 -2.93 17.17
CA ASN A 161 3.72 -3.73 17.52
C ASN A 161 2.68 -3.77 16.36
N PRO A 162 3.06 -4.19 15.14
CA PRO A 162 2.21 -4.03 13.97
C PRO A 162 1.01 -4.99 13.92
N ASN A 163 1.03 -6.10 14.64
CA ASN A 163 0.05 -7.19 14.51
C ASN A 163 -1.07 -7.13 15.57
N SER A 164 -1.68 -5.96 15.77
CA SER A 164 -2.85 -5.90 16.64
C SER A 164 -4.07 -6.61 16.02
N PRO A 165 -4.92 -7.26 16.82
CA PRO A 165 -6.17 -7.85 16.34
C PRO A 165 -7.10 -6.83 15.67
N GLU A 166 -7.12 -5.60 16.17
CA GLU A 166 -7.92 -4.49 15.67
C GLU A 166 -7.51 -4.12 14.24
N LEU A 167 -6.21 -3.90 14.01
CA LEU A 167 -5.68 -3.62 12.67
C LEU A 167 -5.96 -4.77 11.69
N ASN A 168 -5.77 -6.02 12.12
CA ASN A 168 -6.09 -7.19 11.30
C ASN A 168 -7.56 -7.21 10.90
N PHE A 169 -8.47 -6.87 11.82
CA PHE A 169 -9.89 -6.80 11.55
C PHE A 169 -10.24 -5.71 10.53
N VAL A 170 -9.66 -4.51 10.66
CA VAL A 170 -9.87 -3.42 9.69
C VAL A 170 -9.37 -3.81 8.30
N PHE A 171 -8.21 -4.43 8.19
CA PHE A 171 -7.71 -4.92 6.90
C PHE A 171 -8.63 -5.98 6.29
N GLN A 172 -9.22 -6.87 7.10
CA GLN A 172 -10.21 -7.83 6.61
C GLN A 172 -11.45 -7.12 6.06
N GLN A 173 -11.95 -6.09 6.76
CA GLN A 173 -13.08 -5.29 6.29
C GLN A 173 -12.80 -4.55 4.98
N ILE A 174 -11.57 -4.05 4.78
CA ILE A 174 -11.15 -3.44 3.51
C ILE A 174 -11.23 -4.46 2.37
N LYS A 175 -10.72 -5.68 2.59
CA LYS A 175 -10.75 -6.76 1.58
C LYS A 175 -12.18 -7.18 1.22
N ASP A 176 -13.03 -7.32 2.21
CA ASP A 176 -14.39 -7.83 2.07
C ASP A 176 -15.42 -6.72 1.76
N CYS A 177 -14.97 -5.52 1.42
CA CYS A 177 -15.86 -4.39 1.16
C CYS A 177 -16.91 -4.73 0.09
N PRO A 178 -18.20 -4.76 0.43
CA PRO A 178 -19.28 -5.09 -0.50
C PRO A 178 -19.75 -3.89 -1.32
N ALA A 179 -19.28 -2.67 -0.99
CA ALA A 179 -19.75 -1.44 -1.58
C ALA A 179 -19.05 -1.14 -2.93
N GLU A 180 -19.75 -0.40 -3.79
CA GLU A 180 -19.26 0.03 -5.10
C GLU A 180 -19.33 1.55 -5.26
N GLY A 181 -18.61 2.09 -6.23
CA GLY A 181 -18.65 3.50 -6.61
C GLY A 181 -18.35 4.43 -5.41
N LYS A 182 -19.15 5.49 -5.27
CA LYS A 182 -18.95 6.50 -4.21
C LYS A 182 -19.17 5.95 -2.79
N THR A 183 -20.07 4.98 -2.63
CA THR A 183 -20.31 4.34 -1.32
C THR A 183 -19.09 3.54 -0.89
N ARG A 184 -18.41 2.88 -1.83
CA ARG A 184 -17.12 2.21 -1.59
C ARG A 184 -16.07 3.21 -1.11
N ASN A 185 -15.94 4.36 -1.76
CA ASN A 185 -14.94 5.37 -1.39
C ASN A 185 -15.16 5.86 0.04
N LEU A 186 -16.39 6.20 0.41
CA LEU A 186 -16.74 6.62 1.76
C LEU A 186 -16.44 5.52 2.80
N TYR A 187 -16.78 4.27 2.49
CA TYR A 187 -16.44 3.13 3.34
C TYR A 187 -14.93 2.99 3.52
N MET A 188 -14.16 3.04 2.44
CA MET A 188 -12.72 2.93 2.47
C MET A 188 -12.06 4.07 3.25
N GLU A 189 -12.54 5.31 3.09
CA GLU A 189 -12.08 6.44 3.90
C GLU A 189 -12.30 6.19 5.40
N SER A 190 -13.48 5.71 5.78
CA SER A 190 -13.75 5.39 7.19
C SER A 190 -12.76 4.35 7.75
N LYS A 191 -12.36 3.36 6.93
CA LYS A 191 -11.39 2.35 7.32
C LYS A 191 -9.96 2.89 7.41
N VAL A 192 -9.58 3.81 6.53
CA VAL A 192 -8.30 4.53 6.65
C VAL A 192 -8.25 5.35 7.93
N MET A 193 -9.33 6.09 8.25
CA MET A 193 -9.44 6.86 9.48
C MET A 193 -9.35 5.95 10.72
N GLU A 194 -10.01 4.79 10.69
CA GLU A 194 -9.94 3.78 11.75
C GLU A 194 -8.50 3.26 11.93
N ILE A 195 -7.81 2.91 10.83
CA ILE A 195 -6.38 2.54 10.89
C ILE A 195 -5.56 3.67 11.53
N LEU A 196 -5.73 4.92 11.08
CA LEU A 196 -4.97 6.05 11.61
C LEU A 196 -5.26 6.33 13.10
N SER A 197 -6.45 5.99 13.58
CA SER A 197 -6.81 6.13 15.01
C SER A 197 -6.24 5.04 15.91
N LEU A 198 -5.85 3.90 15.33
CA LEU A 198 -5.21 2.77 16.04
C LEU A 198 -3.69 2.90 16.12
N ILE A 199 -3.15 3.95 15.55
CA ILE A 199 -1.74 4.32 15.54
C ILE A 199 -1.43 5.35 16.60
#